data_da8ad6b6b0f8af8052533a6b747e54b3
#
_entry.id   da8ad6b6b0f8af8052533a6b747e54b3
#
_cell.length_a   1.000
_cell.length_b   1.000
_cell.length_c   1.000
_cell.angle_alpha   90.00
_cell.angle_beta   90.00
_cell.angle_gamma   90.00
#
_symmetry.space_group_name_H-M   'P 1'
#
loop_
_entity.id
_entity.type
_entity.pdbx_description
1 polymer ?
#
loop_
_entity_poly.entity_id
_entity_poly.type
_entity_poly.pdbx_seq_one_letter_code
_entity_poly.pdbx_strand_id
1 'polypeptide(L)'
;DVYKRQIIIPADDSNETRALLLLQQEGLIELPEGANAKDGVTTLDIKNDHGYKITTVQADTVAAQFANSDAGSLAVINGNYALAAGLDISKALAVEDASGDAAQTYANIVAVKSGNENLPKIQALIKALKSDDVKNFINEKYNGAVVAIF
;
A
#
# COMPACT_ATOMS: atom_id res chain seq x y z
N ASP A 1 -7.51 -32.52 0.49
CA ASP A 1 -6.75 -31.42 1.16
C ASP A 1 -6.99 -30.15 0.34
N VAL A 2 -7.81 -29.27 0.87
CA VAL A 2 -7.91 -27.92 0.33
C VAL A 2 -6.63 -27.21 0.76
N TYR A 3 -5.64 -27.13 -0.12
CA TYR A 3 -4.47 -26.29 0.10
C TYR A 3 -4.99 -24.87 0.32
N LYS A 4 -4.89 -24.38 1.56
CA LYS A 4 -5.21 -22.98 1.85
C LYS A 4 -4.26 -22.13 1.02
N ARG A 5 -4.80 -21.41 0.04
CA ARG A 5 -4.01 -20.45 -0.74
C ARG A 5 -3.42 -19.44 0.21
N GLN A 6 -2.13 -19.19 0.09
CA GLN A 6 -1.43 -18.23 0.93
C GLN A 6 -1.59 -16.82 0.38
N ILE A 7 -1.81 -15.86 1.29
CA ILE A 7 -1.69 -14.44 0.98
C ILE A 7 -0.60 -13.86 1.88
N ILE A 8 0.43 -13.28 1.28
CA ILE A 8 1.58 -12.69 1.98
C ILE A 8 1.40 -11.18 1.99
N ILE A 9 1.45 -10.58 3.18
CA ILE A 9 1.23 -9.14 3.37
C ILE A 9 2.32 -8.53 4.25
N PRO A 10 2.52 -7.19 4.23
CA PRO A 10 3.42 -6.50 5.16
C PRO A 10 2.98 -6.66 6.61
N ALA A 11 3.93 -6.66 7.54
CA ALA A 11 3.71 -6.84 8.98
C ALA A 11 3.72 -5.52 9.77
N ASP A 12 4.11 -4.40 9.18
CA ASP A 12 4.07 -3.11 9.88
C ASP A 12 2.66 -2.53 9.88
N ASP A 13 2.28 -1.88 10.97
CA ASP A 13 0.91 -1.46 11.29
C ASP A 13 0.20 -0.74 10.13
N SER A 14 0.89 0.19 9.48
CA SER A 14 0.31 0.99 8.41
C SER A 14 0.11 0.19 7.12
N ASN A 15 1.09 -0.61 6.72
CA ASN A 15 1.02 -1.40 5.49
C ASN A 15 0.17 -2.67 5.68
N GLU A 16 0.16 -3.28 6.88
CA GLU A 16 -0.77 -4.38 7.22
C GLU A 16 -2.22 -3.91 7.07
N THR A 17 -2.57 -2.77 7.68
CA THR A 17 -3.90 -2.16 7.56
C THR A 17 -4.30 -1.94 6.10
N ARG A 18 -3.42 -1.33 5.30
CA ARG A 18 -3.68 -1.07 3.87
C ARG A 18 -3.88 -2.37 3.09
N ALA A 19 -3.04 -3.36 3.34
CA ALA A 19 -3.17 -4.66 2.69
C ALA A 19 -4.50 -5.34 3.01
N LEU A 20 -4.92 -5.32 4.28
CA LEU A 20 -6.18 -5.93 4.70
C LEU A 20 -7.41 -5.20 4.12
N LEU A 21 -7.38 -3.87 4.06
CA LEU A 21 -8.46 -3.08 3.44
C LEU A 21 -8.56 -3.37 1.93
N LEU A 22 -7.44 -3.52 1.23
CA LEU A 22 -7.43 -3.92 -0.17
C LEU A 22 -7.99 -5.33 -0.35
N LEU A 23 -7.59 -6.29 0.48
CA LEU A 23 -8.11 -7.66 0.43
C LEU A 23 -9.63 -7.71 0.69
N GLN A 24 -10.14 -6.89 1.61
CA GLN A 24 -11.58 -6.75 1.83
C GLN A 24 -12.28 -6.13 0.62
N GLN A 25 -11.72 -5.07 0.03
CA GLN A 25 -12.25 -4.43 -1.17
C GLN A 25 -12.41 -5.46 -2.31
N GLU A 26 -11.45 -6.36 -2.47
CA GLU A 26 -11.48 -7.42 -3.48
C GLU A 26 -12.30 -8.66 -3.05
N GLY A 27 -12.93 -8.63 -1.88
CA GLY A 27 -13.77 -9.72 -1.38
C GLY A 27 -13.02 -10.99 -0.98
N LEU A 28 -11.71 -10.87 -0.73
CA LEU A 28 -10.88 -12.02 -0.33
C LEU A 28 -10.91 -12.30 1.18
N ILE A 29 -11.28 -11.31 1.98
CA ILE A 29 -11.49 -11.43 3.43
C ILE A 29 -12.68 -10.55 3.87
N GLU A 30 -13.16 -10.79 5.08
CA GLU A 30 -14.13 -9.92 5.75
C GLU A 30 -13.50 -9.32 7.01
N LEU A 31 -13.56 -8.00 7.14
CA LEU A 31 -13.16 -7.24 8.31
C LEU A 31 -14.41 -6.80 9.11
N PRO A 32 -14.26 -6.28 10.33
CA PRO A 32 -15.35 -5.68 11.09
C PRO A 32 -16.03 -4.53 10.32
N GLU A 33 -17.32 -4.34 10.57
CA GLU A 33 -18.03 -3.16 10.09
C GLU A 33 -17.35 -1.88 10.59
N GLY A 34 -17.13 -0.92 9.68
CA GLY A 34 -16.44 0.33 9.99
C GLY A 34 -14.91 0.24 10.01
N ALA A 35 -14.30 -0.92 9.65
CA ALA A 35 -12.86 -1.02 9.47
C ALA A 35 -12.35 0.05 8.50
N ASN A 36 -11.34 0.82 8.92
CA ASN A 36 -10.84 1.96 8.15
C ASN A 36 -9.34 2.19 8.39
N ALA A 37 -8.74 3.02 7.53
CA ALA A 37 -7.31 3.29 7.57
C ALA A 37 -6.86 4.09 8.80
N LYS A 38 -7.74 4.92 9.37
CA LYS A 38 -7.39 5.82 10.48
C LYS A 38 -7.25 5.06 11.81
N ASP A 39 -8.16 4.13 12.07
CA ASP A 39 -8.18 3.37 13.32
C ASP A 39 -7.23 2.17 13.27
N GLY A 40 -6.86 1.75 12.05
CA GLY A 40 -6.03 0.60 11.80
C GLY A 40 -6.78 -0.72 11.94
N VAL A 41 -6.31 -1.74 11.26
CA VAL A 41 -6.76 -3.14 11.40
C VAL A 41 -5.56 -4.08 11.29
N THR A 42 -5.66 -5.22 11.95
CA THR A 42 -4.64 -6.27 11.95
C THR A 42 -5.23 -7.61 11.50
N THR A 43 -4.39 -8.59 11.25
CA THR A 43 -4.84 -9.96 10.95
C THR A 43 -5.70 -10.57 12.05
N LEU A 44 -5.63 -10.07 13.28
CA LEU A 44 -6.48 -10.51 14.41
C LEU A 44 -7.92 -10.04 14.27
N ASP A 45 -8.18 -9.02 13.48
CA ASP A 45 -9.51 -8.45 13.27
C ASP A 45 -10.29 -9.16 12.16
N ILE A 46 -9.65 -10.05 11.40
CA ILE A 46 -10.29 -10.77 10.29
C ILE A 46 -11.47 -11.62 10.83
N LYS A 47 -12.67 -11.35 10.31
CA LYS A 47 -13.90 -12.10 10.65
C LYS A 47 -14.04 -13.37 9.82
N ASN A 48 -13.64 -13.31 8.55
CA ASN A 48 -13.68 -14.44 7.65
C ASN A 48 -12.50 -14.34 6.67
N ASP A 49 -11.68 -15.37 6.64
CA ASP A 49 -10.51 -15.46 5.75
C ASP A 49 -10.82 -16.25 4.45
N HIS A 50 -12.06 -16.66 4.25
CA HIS A 50 -12.52 -17.48 3.13
C HIS A 50 -11.62 -18.69 2.83
N GLY A 51 -10.89 -19.17 3.83
CA GLY A 51 -9.95 -20.31 3.71
C GLY A 51 -8.55 -19.91 3.22
N TYR A 52 -8.23 -18.63 3.12
CA TYR A 52 -6.86 -18.17 2.86
C TYR A 52 -6.00 -18.25 4.13
N LYS A 53 -4.72 -18.57 3.95
CA LYS A 53 -3.71 -18.44 5.01
C LYS A 53 -3.04 -17.07 4.86
N ILE A 54 -3.36 -16.12 5.72
CA ILE A 54 -2.70 -14.81 5.74
C ILE A 54 -1.37 -14.93 6.50
N THR A 55 -0.29 -14.47 5.89
CA THR A 55 1.06 -14.47 6.47
C THR A 55 1.63 -13.06 6.41
N THR A 56 2.02 -12.53 7.55
CA THR A 56 2.65 -11.21 7.66
C THR A 56 4.16 -11.34 7.68
N VAL A 57 4.87 -10.49 6.93
CA VAL A 57 6.33 -10.44 6.86
C VAL A 57 6.81 -8.99 6.72
N GLN A 58 8.10 -8.73 6.90
CA GLN A 58 8.63 -7.38 6.68
C GLN A 58 8.33 -6.90 5.25
N ALA A 59 7.91 -5.65 5.10
CA ALA A 59 7.39 -5.09 3.84
C ALA A 59 8.40 -5.23 2.67
N ASP A 60 9.68 -5.05 2.93
CA ASP A 60 10.76 -5.19 1.94
C ASP A 60 11.04 -6.66 1.53
N THR A 61 10.55 -7.65 2.29
CA THR A 61 10.74 -9.08 2.02
C THR A 61 9.54 -9.72 1.33
N VAL A 62 8.38 -9.06 1.27
CA VAL A 62 7.15 -9.62 0.69
C VAL A 62 7.36 -10.12 -0.74
N ALA A 63 7.97 -9.31 -1.60
CA ALA A 63 8.20 -9.66 -3.00
C ALA A 63 9.09 -10.92 -3.15
N ALA A 64 10.15 -11.02 -2.33
CA ALA A 64 11.04 -12.18 -2.35
C ALA A 64 10.35 -13.45 -1.84
N GLN A 65 9.54 -13.35 -0.80
CA GLN A 65 8.76 -14.48 -0.29
C GLN A 65 7.68 -14.93 -1.28
N PHE A 66 7.02 -13.98 -1.93
CA PHE A 66 6.04 -14.29 -2.98
C PHE A 66 6.69 -15.03 -4.16
N ALA A 67 7.87 -14.61 -4.61
CA ALA A 67 8.60 -15.29 -5.68
C ALA A 67 8.97 -16.76 -5.35
N ASN A 68 9.07 -17.10 -4.07
CA ASN A 68 9.38 -18.46 -3.59
C ASN A 68 8.15 -19.19 -3.04
N SER A 69 6.95 -18.65 -3.20
CA SER A 69 5.72 -19.26 -2.72
C SER A 69 5.12 -20.25 -3.73
N ASP A 70 4.18 -21.08 -3.26
CA ASP A 70 3.49 -22.04 -4.11
C ASP A 70 2.62 -21.38 -5.17
N ALA A 71 2.39 -22.07 -6.27
CA ALA A 71 1.51 -21.63 -7.34
C ALA A 71 0.10 -21.34 -6.82
N GLY A 72 -0.44 -20.18 -7.15
CA GLY A 72 -1.75 -19.70 -6.69
C GLY A 72 -1.71 -18.92 -5.37
N SER A 73 -0.53 -18.70 -4.79
CA SER A 73 -0.34 -17.72 -3.72
C SER A 73 -0.57 -16.29 -4.24
N LEU A 74 -0.98 -15.40 -3.34
CA LEU A 74 -1.14 -13.97 -3.59
C LEU A 74 -0.19 -13.19 -2.69
N ALA A 75 0.10 -11.94 -3.05
CA ALA A 75 0.82 -11.02 -2.18
C ALA A 75 0.31 -9.59 -2.35
N VAL A 76 0.28 -8.84 -1.26
CA VAL A 76 0.10 -7.38 -1.31
C VAL A 76 1.46 -6.74 -1.09
N ILE A 77 1.92 -5.99 -2.09
CA ILE A 77 3.29 -5.46 -2.15
C ILE A 77 3.23 -3.95 -2.36
N ASN A 78 3.96 -3.19 -1.54
CA ASN A 78 4.09 -1.75 -1.75
C ASN A 78 4.72 -1.45 -3.11
N GLY A 79 4.23 -0.43 -3.81
CA GLY A 79 4.65 -0.10 -5.18
C GLY A 79 6.16 0.08 -5.36
N ASN A 80 6.83 0.74 -4.41
CA ASN A 80 8.29 0.91 -4.44
C ASN A 80 9.05 -0.43 -4.32
N TYR A 81 8.58 -1.36 -3.48
CA TYR A 81 9.19 -2.70 -3.35
C TYR A 81 8.87 -3.58 -4.54
N ALA A 82 7.68 -3.46 -5.13
CA ALA A 82 7.34 -4.15 -6.37
C ALA A 82 8.27 -3.73 -7.51
N LEU A 83 8.50 -2.42 -7.69
CA LEU A 83 9.43 -1.89 -8.68
C LEU A 83 10.87 -2.35 -8.42
N ALA A 84 11.34 -2.29 -7.17
CA ALA A 84 12.68 -2.73 -6.81
C ALA A 84 12.90 -4.22 -7.08
N ALA A 85 11.84 -5.03 -6.97
CA ALA A 85 11.85 -6.46 -7.31
C ALA A 85 11.67 -6.74 -8.81
N GLY A 86 11.53 -5.71 -9.66
CA GLY A 86 11.33 -5.86 -11.10
C GLY A 86 9.94 -6.38 -11.50
N LEU A 87 8.96 -6.26 -10.62
CA LEU A 87 7.58 -6.66 -10.92
C LEU A 87 6.91 -5.62 -11.84
N ASP A 88 6.16 -6.12 -12.79
CA ASP A 88 5.37 -5.29 -13.71
C ASP A 88 4.01 -4.96 -13.07
N ILE A 89 3.88 -3.73 -12.57
CA ILE A 89 2.68 -3.27 -11.86
C ILE A 89 1.44 -3.25 -12.76
N SER A 90 1.60 -3.10 -14.08
CA SER A 90 0.47 -3.17 -15.00
C SER A 90 -0.22 -4.54 -15.02
N LYS A 91 0.43 -5.57 -14.46
CA LYS A 91 -0.10 -6.93 -14.30
C LYS A 91 -0.65 -7.21 -12.91
N ALA A 92 -0.68 -6.21 -12.02
CA ALA A 92 -1.32 -6.36 -10.73
C ALA A 92 -2.81 -6.71 -10.90
N LEU A 93 -3.29 -7.63 -10.08
CA LEU A 93 -4.70 -8.06 -10.10
C LEU A 93 -5.62 -6.97 -9.53
N ALA A 94 -5.11 -6.22 -8.56
CA ALA A 94 -5.78 -5.08 -7.93
C ALA A 94 -4.75 -4.06 -7.48
N VAL A 95 -5.17 -2.81 -7.38
CA VAL A 95 -4.37 -1.69 -6.88
C VAL A 95 -5.24 -0.87 -5.94
N GLU A 96 -4.64 -0.38 -4.85
CA GLU A 96 -5.30 0.53 -3.91
C GLU A 96 -5.81 1.79 -4.64
N ASP A 97 -7.05 2.18 -4.35
CA ASP A 97 -7.64 3.37 -4.94
C ASP A 97 -6.90 4.63 -4.45
N ALA A 98 -6.27 5.37 -5.38
CA ALA A 98 -5.54 6.60 -5.08
C ALA A 98 -6.43 7.73 -4.52
N SER A 99 -7.75 7.65 -4.69
CA SER A 99 -8.74 8.58 -4.12
C SER A 99 -9.34 8.10 -2.80
N GLY A 100 -9.04 6.86 -2.39
CA GLY A 100 -9.58 6.25 -1.19
C GLY A 100 -8.99 6.79 0.11
N ASP A 101 -9.67 6.52 1.23
CA ASP A 101 -9.26 6.97 2.57
C ASP A 101 -7.86 6.48 2.95
N ALA A 102 -7.47 5.29 2.55
CA ALA A 102 -6.14 4.75 2.82
C ALA A 102 -5.05 5.57 2.11
N ALA A 103 -5.24 5.91 0.84
CA ALA A 103 -4.27 6.73 0.09
C ALA A 103 -4.11 8.12 0.71
N GLN A 104 -5.19 8.73 1.21
CA GLN A 104 -5.14 10.02 1.88
C GLN A 104 -4.49 9.92 3.28
N THR A 105 -4.83 8.89 4.04
CA THR A 105 -4.31 8.67 5.41
C THR A 105 -2.80 8.39 5.41
N TYR A 106 -2.32 7.61 4.44
CA TYR A 106 -0.92 7.17 4.37
C TYR A 106 -0.10 7.89 3.31
N ALA A 107 -0.59 9.04 2.83
CA ALA A 107 0.17 9.88 1.91
C ALA A 107 1.51 10.31 2.50
N ASN A 108 2.56 10.32 1.68
CA ASN A 108 3.83 10.92 2.07
C ASN A 108 3.67 12.44 2.23
N ILE A 109 4.22 12.99 3.29
CA ILE A 109 4.07 14.40 3.66
C ILE A 109 5.42 15.11 3.84
N VAL A 110 5.39 16.42 3.76
CA VAL A 110 6.49 17.27 4.23
C VAL A 110 6.16 17.73 5.66
N ALA A 111 6.90 17.22 6.63
CA ALA A 111 6.75 17.64 8.03
C ALA A 111 7.76 18.72 8.38
N VAL A 112 7.33 19.71 9.13
CA VAL A 112 8.19 20.79 9.64
C VAL A 112 7.91 21.02 11.13
N LYS A 113 8.89 21.64 11.82
CA LYS A 113 8.67 22.09 13.20
C LYS A 113 7.56 23.13 13.23
N SER A 114 6.64 23.01 14.21
CA SER A 114 5.54 23.95 14.40
C SER A 114 6.02 25.41 14.43
N GLY A 115 5.33 26.26 13.68
CA GLY A 115 5.67 27.67 13.49
C GLY A 115 6.58 27.95 12.29
N ASN A 116 7.09 26.92 11.61
CA ASN A 116 7.96 27.05 10.43
C ASN A 116 7.21 26.85 9.10
N GLU A 117 5.92 26.61 9.13
CA GLU A 117 5.10 26.25 7.97
C GLU A 117 5.15 27.33 6.87
N ASN A 118 5.19 28.60 7.29
CA ASN A 118 5.18 29.76 6.40
C ASN A 118 6.56 30.31 6.03
N LEU A 119 7.65 29.62 6.42
CA LEU A 119 8.97 30.06 6.02
C LEU A 119 9.12 30.00 4.49
N PRO A 120 9.72 31.04 3.85
CA PRO A 120 9.85 31.10 2.39
C PRO A 120 10.48 29.86 1.77
N LYS A 121 11.50 29.29 2.43
CA LYS A 121 12.16 28.05 1.97
C LYS A 121 11.24 26.84 1.99
N ILE A 122 10.35 26.74 2.97
CA ILE A 122 9.36 25.64 3.08
C ILE A 122 8.29 25.80 2.00
N GLN A 123 7.78 27.01 1.82
CA GLN A 123 6.81 27.30 0.77
C GLN A 123 7.40 27.07 -0.64
N ALA A 124 8.67 27.39 -0.86
CA ALA A 124 9.36 27.12 -2.11
C ALA A 124 9.50 25.60 -2.36
N LEU A 125 9.84 24.81 -1.31
CA LEU A 125 9.90 23.36 -1.40
C LEU A 125 8.54 22.75 -1.76
N ILE A 126 7.47 23.15 -1.06
CA ILE A 126 6.11 22.66 -1.32
C ILE A 126 5.69 23.00 -2.75
N LYS A 127 5.93 24.23 -3.20
CA LYS A 127 5.63 24.63 -4.57
C LYS A 127 6.37 23.79 -5.60
N ALA A 128 7.65 23.50 -5.36
CA ALA A 128 8.42 22.65 -6.26
C ALA A 128 7.90 21.20 -6.29
N LEU A 129 7.61 20.61 -5.13
CA LEU A 129 7.09 19.23 -5.03
C LEU A 129 5.69 19.07 -5.64
N LYS A 130 4.86 20.13 -5.61
CA LYS A 130 3.51 20.13 -6.19
C LYS A 130 3.44 20.68 -7.61
N SER A 131 4.59 20.78 -8.30
CA SER A 131 4.63 21.25 -9.68
C SER A 131 4.19 20.18 -10.68
N ASP A 132 3.71 20.63 -11.84
CA ASP A 132 3.38 19.73 -12.95
C ASP A 132 4.59 18.92 -13.42
N ASP A 133 5.81 19.48 -13.34
CA ASP A 133 7.04 18.75 -13.68
C ASP A 133 7.25 17.53 -12.79
N VAL A 134 7.04 17.69 -11.46
CA VAL A 134 7.15 16.57 -10.50
C VAL A 134 6.02 15.56 -10.73
N LYS A 135 4.80 16.01 -10.97
CA LYS A 135 3.67 15.13 -11.27
C LYS A 135 3.92 14.30 -12.54
N ASN A 136 4.39 14.94 -13.60
CA ASN A 136 4.73 14.26 -14.84
C ASN A 136 5.87 13.26 -14.64
N PHE A 137 6.92 13.67 -13.92
CA PHE A 137 8.03 12.78 -13.56
C PHE A 137 7.54 11.53 -12.80
N ILE A 138 6.65 11.70 -11.81
CA ILE A 138 6.07 10.57 -11.07
C ILE A 138 5.34 9.63 -12.01
N ASN A 139 4.48 10.16 -12.88
CA ASN A 139 3.71 9.35 -13.83
C ASN A 139 4.61 8.58 -14.80
N GLU A 140 5.61 9.25 -15.37
CA GLU A 140 6.54 8.63 -16.32
C GLU A 140 7.47 7.61 -15.66
N LYS A 141 8.02 7.97 -14.48
CA LYS A 141 9.02 7.16 -13.78
C LYS A 141 8.42 5.91 -13.15
N TYR A 142 7.23 6.03 -12.55
CA TYR A 142 6.67 5.00 -11.69
C TYR A 142 5.47 4.27 -12.30
N ASN A 143 4.96 4.71 -13.45
CA ASN A 143 3.92 4.02 -14.23
C ASN A 143 2.76 3.45 -13.36
N GLY A 144 2.25 4.26 -12.43
CA GLY A 144 1.16 3.89 -11.53
C GLY A 144 1.59 3.25 -10.20
N ALA A 145 2.87 2.88 -10.01
CA ALA A 145 3.37 2.36 -8.73
C ALA A 145 3.43 3.41 -7.62
N VAL A 146 3.54 4.67 -8.01
CA VAL A 146 3.47 5.85 -7.13
C VAL A 146 2.51 6.83 -7.78
N VAL A 147 1.59 7.37 -7.00
CA VAL A 147 0.56 8.30 -7.48
C VAL A 147 0.71 9.64 -6.79
N ALA A 148 0.71 10.71 -7.59
CA ALA A 148 0.64 12.07 -7.07
C ALA A 148 -0.82 12.40 -6.70
N ILE A 149 -1.07 12.70 -5.43
CA ILE A 149 -2.42 13.00 -4.89
C ILE A 149 -2.62 14.50 -4.58
N PHE A 150 -1.89 15.38 -5.26
CA PHE A 150 -1.94 16.83 -5.09
C PHE A 150 -2.32 17.54 -6.38
#